data_d44a2857a80cfa684b59395a26df8249
#
_entry.id   d44a2857a80cfa684b59395a26df8249
#
_cell.length_a   1.000
_cell.length_b   1.000
_cell.length_c   1.000
_cell.angle_alpha   90.00
_cell.angle_beta   90.00
_cell.angle_gamma   90.00
#
_symmetry.space_group_name_H-M   'P 1'
#
loop_
_entity.id
_entity.type
_entity.pdbx_description
1 polymer ?
#
loop_
_entity_poly.entity_id
_entity_poly.type
_entity_poly.pdbx_seq_one_letter_code
_entity_poly.pdbx_strand_id
1 'polypeptide(L)'
;MPLSRIGFAVVLVLALTACASTHHHVCKAGEQVALHDSLYFGTAKPNGVVTPEEWAEFLRSTVTPRFPQGLTLWQASGQWRSSDGAILREESHVLNLVHPSDEPSEKAVLEIVAAYKSRFQQEAVLRVKAHACVSF
;
A
#
# COMPACT_ATOMS: atom_id res chain seq x y z
N MET A 1 -53.45 55.82 2.82
CA MET A 1 -52.53 55.00 3.61
C MET A 1 -52.44 53.58 3.02
N PRO A 2 -51.37 53.17 2.35
CA PRO A 2 -51.27 51.83 1.86
C PRO A 2 -50.50 50.96 2.87
N LEU A 3 -51.08 49.80 3.18
CA LEU A 3 -50.47 48.77 4.01
C LEU A 3 -49.30 48.07 3.26
N SER A 4 -48.13 48.13 3.88
CA SER A 4 -46.94 47.40 3.43
C SER A 4 -47.11 45.91 3.72
N ARG A 5 -47.06 45.08 2.66
CA ARG A 5 -47.00 43.62 2.77
C ARG A 5 -45.52 43.20 2.87
N ILE A 6 -45.13 42.84 4.06
CA ILE A 6 -43.80 42.20 4.29
C ILE A 6 -43.93 40.72 3.91
N GLY A 7 -43.35 40.35 2.81
CA GLY A 7 -43.25 38.96 2.38
C GLY A 7 -42.12 38.24 3.14
N PHE A 8 -42.50 37.26 3.97
CA PHE A 8 -41.54 36.33 4.59
C PHE A 8 -41.05 35.33 3.55
N ALA A 9 -39.81 35.49 3.09
CA ALA A 9 -39.15 34.48 2.30
C ALA A 9 -38.60 33.38 3.21
N VAL A 10 -39.24 32.20 3.20
CA VAL A 10 -38.73 31.00 3.89
C VAL A 10 -37.64 30.40 3.01
N VAL A 11 -36.39 30.55 3.40
CA VAL A 11 -35.26 29.87 2.78
C VAL A 11 -35.21 28.43 3.32
N LEU A 12 -35.63 27.47 2.52
CA LEU A 12 -35.55 26.06 2.82
C LEU A 12 -34.08 25.58 2.57
N VAL A 13 -33.26 25.49 3.63
CA VAL A 13 -31.92 24.93 3.55
C VAL A 13 -32.05 23.40 3.54
N LEU A 14 -31.93 22.79 2.36
CA LEU A 14 -31.76 21.33 2.20
C LEU A 14 -30.35 20.97 2.71
N ALA A 15 -30.25 20.42 3.89
CA ALA A 15 -29.05 19.77 4.38
C ALA A 15 -28.87 18.43 3.63
N LEU A 16 -27.96 18.40 2.66
CA LEU A 16 -27.49 17.17 2.02
C LEU A 16 -26.60 16.44 3.03
N THR A 17 -27.16 15.55 3.83
CA THR A 17 -26.41 14.56 4.61
C THR A 17 -25.79 13.56 3.64
N ALA A 18 -24.54 13.79 3.23
CA ALA A 18 -23.74 12.81 2.54
C ALA A 18 -23.49 11.65 3.52
N CYS A 19 -24.21 10.53 3.35
CA CYS A 19 -23.88 9.28 4.02
C CYS A 19 -22.55 8.81 3.46
N ALA A 20 -21.44 9.08 4.17
CA ALA A 20 -20.18 8.41 3.94
C ALA A 20 -20.38 6.95 4.36
N SER A 21 -20.63 6.07 3.39
CA SER A 21 -20.66 4.63 3.62
C SER A 21 -19.23 4.17 3.94
N THR A 22 -18.91 4.06 5.21
CA THR A 22 -17.71 3.35 5.65
C THR A 22 -17.93 1.87 5.37
N HIS A 23 -17.36 1.36 4.29
CA HIS A 23 -17.32 -0.08 4.02
C HIS A 23 -16.45 -0.73 5.10
N HIS A 24 -17.06 -1.14 6.20
CA HIS A 24 -16.41 -2.04 7.14
C HIS A 24 -16.30 -3.41 6.47
N HIS A 25 -15.07 -3.87 6.23
CA HIS A 25 -14.85 -5.25 5.85
C HIS A 25 -15.24 -6.15 7.02
N VAL A 26 -16.36 -6.86 6.89
CA VAL A 26 -16.86 -7.79 7.88
C VAL A 26 -16.40 -9.19 7.48
N CYS A 27 -15.54 -9.78 8.30
CA CYS A 27 -15.08 -11.15 8.13
C CYS A 27 -16.05 -12.14 8.81
N LYS A 28 -16.01 -13.40 8.41
CA LYS A 28 -16.83 -14.46 9.02
C LYS A 28 -16.34 -14.79 10.43
N ALA A 29 -17.16 -15.50 11.18
CA ALA A 29 -16.77 -16.01 12.48
C ALA A 29 -15.52 -16.91 12.35
N GLY A 30 -14.51 -16.67 13.19
CA GLY A 30 -13.21 -17.35 13.14
C GLY A 30 -12.17 -16.72 12.21
N GLU A 31 -12.53 -15.69 11.46
CA GLU A 31 -11.61 -14.91 10.64
C GLU A 31 -11.27 -13.57 11.32
N GLN A 32 -10.12 -13.05 11.01
CA GLN A 32 -9.65 -11.73 11.45
C GLN A 32 -9.47 -10.79 10.26
N VAL A 33 -9.80 -9.51 10.43
CA VAL A 33 -9.50 -8.49 9.43
C VAL A 33 -8.02 -8.16 9.49
N ALA A 34 -7.36 -8.19 8.35
CA ALA A 34 -5.96 -7.83 8.18
C ALA A 34 -5.75 -6.99 6.93
N LEU A 35 -4.56 -6.40 6.78
CA LEU A 35 -4.06 -5.86 5.52
C LEU A 35 -3.16 -6.88 4.84
N HIS A 36 -3.31 -7.00 3.55
CA HIS A 36 -2.43 -7.75 2.66
C HIS A 36 -1.70 -6.76 1.77
N ASP A 37 -0.40 -6.67 1.93
CA ASP A 37 0.50 -5.90 1.08
C ASP A 37 1.29 -6.80 0.15
N SER A 38 1.27 -6.49 -1.14
CA SER A 38 2.18 -7.05 -2.14
C SER A 38 3.14 -5.97 -2.59
N LEU A 39 4.43 -6.15 -2.33
CA LEU A 39 5.50 -5.24 -2.70
C LEU A 39 6.32 -5.85 -3.84
N TYR A 40 6.51 -5.08 -4.91
CA TYR A 40 7.22 -5.52 -6.10
C TYR A 40 8.53 -4.75 -6.20
N PHE A 41 9.63 -5.45 -6.03
CA PHE A 41 10.98 -4.91 -6.00
C PHE A 41 11.71 -5.26 -7.29
N GLY A 42 11.89 -4.28 -8.18
CA GLY A 42 12.73 -4.45 -9.36
C GLY A 42 14.18 -4.66 -8.98
N THR A 43 14.92 -5.43 -9.78
CA THR A 43 16.30 -5.76 -9.49
C THR A 43 17.32 -4.91 -10.25
N ALA A 44 16.91 -4.20 -11.31
CA ALA A 44 17.83 -3.36 -12.08
C ALA A 44 18.31 -2.16 -11.25
N LYS A 45 19.62 -1.94 -11.22
CA LYS A 45 20.25 -0.77 -10.59
C LYS A 45 21.32 -0.19 -11.50
N PRO A 46 21.79 1.07 -11.32
CA PRO A 46 22.70 1.72 -12.26
C PRO A 46 23.94 0.93 -12.66
N ASN A 47 24.47 0.12 -11.72
CA ASN A 47 25.69 -0.66 -11.94
C ASN A 47 25.43 -2.17 -11.93
N GLY A 48 24.30 -2.64 -12.48
CA GLY A 48 23.98 -4.05 -12.59
C GLY A 48 22.62 -4.40 -12.00
N VAL A 49 22.54 -5.50 -11.27
CA VAL A 49 21.31 -6.00 -10.65
C VAL A 49 21.51 -6.21 -9.15
N VAL A 50 20.43 -6.18 -8.41
CA VAL A 50 20.41 -6.62 -6.99
C VAL A 50 20.67 -8.11 -6.97
N THR A 51 21.80 -8.50 -6.37
CA THR A 51 22.19 -9.93 -6.34
C THR A 51 21.36 -10.71 -5.32
N PRO A 52 21.33 -12.06 -5.43
CA PRO A 52 20.67 -12.89 -4.43
C PRO A 52 21.18 -12.65 -3.00
N GLU A 53 22.48 -12.39 -2.84
CA GLU A 53 23.11 -12.12 -1.54
C GLU A 53 22.68 -10.76 -0.98
N GLU A 54 22.63 -9.73 -1.83
CA GLU A 54 22.14 -8.41 -1.46
C GLU A 54 20.68 -8.44 -1.05
N TRP A 55 19.86 -9.20 -1.78
CA TRP A 55 18.46 -9.42 -1.46
C TRP A 55 18.29 -10.17 -0.12
N ALA A 56 19.02 -11.26 0.07
CA ALA A 56 18.98 -12.03 1.30
C ALA A 56 19.39 -11.18 2.52
N GLU A 57 20.41 -10.34 2.35
CA GLU A 57 20.84 -9.41 3.40
C GLU A 57 19.78 -8.35 3.68
N PHE A 58 19.13 -7.81 2.65
CA PHE A 58 18.04 -6.85 2.83
C PHE A 58 16.86 -7.48 3.59
N LEU A 59 16.48 -8.69 3.26
CA LEU A 59 15.44 -9.42 3.98
C LEU A 59 15.82 -9.60 5.45
N ARG A 60 17.02 -10.09 5.71
CA ARG A 60 17.49 -10.39 7.07
C ARG A 60 17.60 -9.14 7.94
N SER A 61 18.13 -8.04 7.38
CA SER A 61 18.44 -6.83 8.16
C SER A 61 17.30 -5.83 8.21
N THR A 62 16.40 -5.83 7.23
CA THR A 62 15.38 -4.79 7.09
C THR A 62 13.96 -5.33 7.21
N VAL A 63 13.64 -6.41 6.51
CA VAL A 63 12.26 -6.91 6.44
C VAL A 63 11.91 -7.77 7.64
N THR A 64 12.70 -8.81 7.91
CA THR A 64 12.44 -9.79 8.98
C THR A 64 12.28 -9.15 10.36
N PRO A 65 13.10 -8.17 10.76
CA PRO A 65 12.92 -7.52 12.07
C PRO A 65 11.61 -6.76 12.22
N ARG A 66 11.01 -6.32 11.09
CA ARG A 66 9.74 -5.57 11.07
C ARG A 66 8.51 -6.49 11.00
N PHE A 67 8.66 -7.64 10.36
CA PHE A 67 7.60 -8.63 10.19
C PHE A 67 8.07 -10.04 10.58
N PRO A 68 8.44 -10.24 11.87
CA PRO A 68 8.97 -11.51 12.34
C PRO A 68 7.93 -12.63 12.37
N GLN A 69 6.63 -12.30 12.34
CA GLN A 69 5.53 -13.28 12.36
C GLN A 69 5.40 -14.07 11.06
N GLY A 70 5.86 -13.51 9.95
CA GLY A 70 5.82 -14.22 8.67
C GLY A 70 5.81 -13.29 7.46
N LEU A 71 6.30 -13.84 6.38
CA LEU A 71 6.31 -13.21 5.07
C LEU A 71 6.35 -14.31 4.00
N THR A 72 5.91 -13.98 2.79
CA THR A 72 6.02 -14.87 1.64
C THR A 72 6.73 -14.17 0.51
N LEU A 73 7.64 -14.88 -0.15
CA LEU A 73 8.49 -14.37 -1.22
C LEU A 73 8.38 -15.25 -2.45
N TRP A 74 8.46 -14.61 -3.63
CA TRP A 74 8.75 -15.30 -4.89
C TRP A 74 9.48 -14.37 -5.85
N GLN A 75 10.11 -14.98 -6.86
CA GLN A 75 10.67 -14.26 -7.99
C GLN A 75 9.63 -14.13 -9.10
N ALA A 76 9.64 -13.00 -9.77
CA ALA A 76 8.78 -12.69 -10.89
C ALA A 76 9.57 -11.95 -11.97
N SER A 77 9.09 -12.00 -13.19
CA SER A 77 9.58 -11.18 -14.29
C SER A 77 8.53 -10.13 -14.61
N GLY A 78 8.97 -8.90 -14.76
CA GLY A 78 8.09 -7.79 -14.98
C GLY A 78 8.57 -6.81 -16.03
N GLN A 79 7.74 -5.85 -16.33
CA GLN A 79 8.12 -4.66 -17.08
C GLN A 79 7.43 -3.45 -16.51
N TRP A 80 8.10 -2.32 -16.61
CA TRP A 80 7.48 -1.06 -16.24
C TRP A 80 8.02 0.08 -17.11
N ARG A 81 7.33 1.20 -17.13
CA ARG A 81 7.77 2.37 -17.87
C ARG A 81 8.51 3.31 -16.91
N SER A 82 9.79 3.55 -17.21
CA SER A 82 10.62 4.49 -16.45
C SER A 82 10.20 5.96 -16.69
N SER A 83 10.74 6.86 -15.90
CA SER A 83 10.44 8.30 -15.98
C SER A 83 10.80 8.94 -17.31
N ASP A 84 11.79 8.40 -18.02
CA ASP A 84 12.20 8.83 -19.37
C ASP A 84 11.35 8.22 -20.49
N GLY A 85 10.36 7.36 -20.15
CA GLY A 85 9.43 6.73 -21.08
C GLY A 85 9.86 5.39 -21.63
N ALA A 86 11.06 4.90 -21.31
CA ALA A 86 11.55 3.60 -21.75
C ALA A 86 10.80 2.46 -21.06
N ILE A 87 10.61 1.34 -21.78
CA ILE A 87 10.08 0.10 -21.20
C ILE A 87 11.25 -0.73 -20.69
N LEU A 88 11.36 -0.86 -19.40
CA LEU A 88 12.34 -1.72 -18.73
C LEU A 88 11.71 -3.07 -18.46
N ARG A 89 12.43 -4.14 -18.81
CA ARG A 89 12.10 -5.52 -18.45
C ARG A 89 13.16 -6.03 -17.51
N GLU A 90 12.72 -6.53 -16.39
CA GLU A 90 13.63 -6.97 -15.33
C GLU A 90 13.02 -8.08 -14.50
N GLU A 91 13.89 -8.85 -13.87
CA GLU A 91 13.50 -9.72 -12.77
C GLU A 91 13.10 -8.87 -11.58
N SER A 92 12.18 -9.37 -10.78
CA SER A 92 11.71 -8.73 -9.57
C SER A 92 11.53 -9.73 -8.44
N HIS A 93 11.59 -9.23 -7.22
CA HIS A 93 11.18 -9.96 -6.04
C HIS A 93 9.80 -9.46 -5.61
N VAL A 94 8.91 -10.38 -5.30
CA VAL A 94 7.59 -10.04 -4.72
C VAL A 94 7.58 -10.48 -3.27
N LEU A 95 7.28 -9.54 -2.39
CA LEU A 95 7.11 -9.76 -0.96
C LEU A 95 5.65 -9.58 -0.61
N ASN A 96 5.03 -10.61 -0.05
CA ASN A 96 3.71 -10.52 0.55
C ASN A 96 3.81 -10.49 2.06
N LEU A 97 3.09 -9.52 2.62
CA LEU A 97 2.93 -9.33 4.06
C LEU A 97 1.43 -9.35 4.40
N VAL A 98 1.08 -10.08 5.46
CA VAL A 98 -0.24 -10.00 6.07
C VAL A 98 -0.04 -9.48 7.48
N HIS A 99 -0.70 -8.38 7.82
CA HIS A 99 -0.45 -7.69 9.08
C HIS A 99 -1.70 -6.93 9.58
N PRO A 100 -1.74 -6.52 10.84
CA PRO A 100 -2.80 -5.67 11.37
C PRO A 100 -2.95 -4.35 10.60
N SER A 101 -4.18 -3.82 10.56
CA SER A 101 -4.45 -2.50 10.00
C SER A 101 -4.19 -1.43 11.06
N ASP A 102 -2.92 -1.22 11.39
CA ASP A 102 -2.49 -0.25 12.39
C ASP A 102 -1.33 0.64 11.90
N GLU A 103 -1.11 1.75 12.58
CA GLU A 103 -0.06 2.72 12.22
C GLU A 103 1.36 2.13 12.31
N PRO A 104 1.74 1.34 13.32
CA PRO A 104 3.08 0.73 13.37
C PRO A 104 3.37 -0.17 12.16
N SER A 105 2.42 -1.01 11.77
CA SER A 105 2.56 -1.90 10.60
C SER A 105 2.65 -1.10 9.31
N GLU A 106 1.82 -0.09 9.13
CA GLU A 106 1.87 0.80 7.96
C GLU A 106 3.23 1.50 7.86
N LYS A 107 3.72 2.05 8.96
CA LYS A 107 5.04 2.67 9.04
C LYS A 107 6.15 1.68 8.67
N ALA A 108 6.09 0.46 9.20
CA ALA A 108 7.08 -0.58 8.91
C ALA A 108 7.14 -0.92 7.41
N VAL A 109 5.99 -1.04 6.73
CA VAL A 109 5.94 -1.25 5.28
C VAL A 109 6.57 -0.09 4.52
N LEU A 110 6.24 1.16 4.89
CA LEU A 110 6.80 2.34 4.23
C LEU A 110 8.32 2.45 4.44
N GLU A 111 8.83 2.09 5.61
CA GLU A 111 10.27 2.04 5.90
C GLU A 111 10.99 0.98 5.04
N ILE A 112 10.39 -0.19 4.83
CA ILE A 112 10.94 -1.22 3.92
C ILE A 112 11.06 -0.66 2.51
N VAL A 113 10.00 -0.04 1.99
CA VAL A 113 10.00 0.57 0.65
C VAL A 113 11.08 1.65 0.53
N ALA A 114 11.16 2.55 1.50
CA ALA A 114 12.14 3.64 1.51
C ALA A 114 13.57 3.10 1.57
N ALA A 115 13.83 2.09 2.43
CA ALA A 115 15.14 1.47 2.58
C ALA A 115 15.60 0.78 1.28
N TYR A 116 14.71 0.06 0.59
CA TYR A 116 15.03 -0.58 -0.68
C TYR A 116 15.39 0.46 -1.75
N LYS A 117 14.55 1.48 -1.90
CA LYS A 117 14.78 2.56 -2.87
C LYS A 117 16.13 3.25 -2.63
N SER A 118 16.43 3.56 -1.38
CA SER A 118 17.69 4.21 -1.01
C SER A 118 18.89 3.31 -1.24
N ARG A 119 18.82 2.06 -0.78
CA ARG A 119 19.94 1.11 -0.83
C ARG A 119 20.32 0.71 -2.25
N PHE A 120 19.32 0.50 -3.11
CA PHE A 120 19.50 -0.03 -4.45
C PHE A 120 19.22 0.98 -5.56
N GLN A 121 19.06 2.26 -5.21
CA GLN A 121 18.85 3.38 -6.14
C GLN A 121 17.65 3.13 -7.08
N GLN A 122 16.55 2.64 -6.51
CA GLN A 122 15.33 2.34 -7.25
C GLN A 122 14.44 3.58 -7.38
N GLU A 123 13.85 3.81 -8.54
CA GLU A 123 12.86 4.87 -8.73
C GLU A 123 11.60 4.62 -7.92
N ALA A 124 11.10 3.39 -7.96
CA ALA A 124 9.85 3.01 -7.33
C ALA A 124 9.87 1.56 -6.81
N VAL A 125 8.99 1.31 -5.86
CA VAL A 125 8.52 -0.02 -5.46
C VAL A 125 7.01 0.02 -5.58
N LEU A 126 6.42 -0.82 -6.43
CA LEU A 126 4.97 -0.92 -6.52
C LEU A 126 4.47 -1.59 -5.25
N ARG A 127 3.50 -0.96 -4.60
CA ARG A 127 2.76 -1.52 -3.47
C ARG A 127 1.30 -1.69 -3.85
N VAL A 128 0.79 -2.90 -3.68
CA VAL A 128 -0.64 -3.18 -3.75
C VAL A 128 -1.11 -3.53 -2.35
N LYS A 129 -2.09 -2.78 -1.85
CA LYS A 129 -2.65 -2.95 -0.51
C LYS A 129 -4.13 -3.28 -0.60
N ALA A 130 -4.56 -4.32 0.10
CA ALA A 130 -5.96 -4.72 0.19
C ALA A 130 -6.33 -5.14 1.61
N HIS A 131 -7.61 -4.99 1.95
CA HIS A 131 -8.16 -5.65 3.14
C HIS A 131 -8.38 -7.13 2.85
N ALA A 132 -8.07 -7.98 3.82
CA ALA A 132 -8.23 -9.42 3.73
C ALA A 132 -8.87 -9.97 5.01
N CYS A 133 -9.63 -11.04 4.87
CA CYS A 133 -10.05 -11.89 5.97
C CYS A 133 -9.09 -13.05 6.06
N VAL A 134 -8.47 -13.24 7.21
CA VAL A 134 -7.45 -14.28 7.43
C VAL A 134 -7.85 -15.22 8.55
N SER A 135 -7.47 -16.50 8.43
CA SER A 135 -7.63 -17.55 9.44
C SER A 135 -6.40 -18.45 9.45
N PHE A 136 -6.14 -19.11 10.59
CA PHE A 136 -5.02 -20.03 10.81
C PHE A 136 -5.53 -21.36 11.31
#